data_a0e429feb14ad8a686e7a5ac847193a1
#
_entry.id   a0e429feb14ad8a686e7a5ac847193a1
#
_cell.length_a   1.000
_cell.length_b   1.000
_cell.length_c   1.000
_cell.angle_alpha   90.00
_cell.angle_beta   90.00
_cell.angle_gamma   90.00
#
_symmetry.space_group_name_H-M   'P 1'
#
loop_
_entity.id
_entity.type
_entity.pdbx_description
1 polymer ?
#
loop_
_entity_poly.entity_id
_entity_poly.type
_entity_poly.pdbx_seq_one_letter_code
_entity_poly.pdbx_strand_id
1 'polypeptide(L)'
;MLSIDRRKQYKKSTASEREITHFASLSSDWWNENGSFSSLHQINPIRLKYLKEQICEYFQLDGTNMHPLKGLSILDVGCGGGLICEPLARLGASITGIDATYQNIIVAKKHSAQMKLDIEYYNTLPEDFDEGFSSFDVLINFEVIEHVQDVSAFMFACNNMLKPKGLMVSSTLNRTLKSFIQAKLLAEFILSWIPFGTHDWRKFLRPSEFGKYIQECGMIPVDV
;
A
#
# COMPACT_ATOMS: atom_id res chain seq x y z
N MET A 1 24.37 16.59 17.74
CA MET A 1 23.22 17.46 17.42
C MET A 1 23.46 18.00 16.01
N LEU A 2 23.07 17.22 15.00
CA LEU A 2 23.08 17.59 13.58
C LEU A 2 21.75 17.07 13.03
N SER A 3 20.69 17.88 13.16
CA SER A 3 19.46 17.69 12.40
C SER A 3 19.76 18.13 10.96
N ILE A 4 20.33 17.22 10.19
CA ILE A 4 20.38 17.38 8.74
C ILE A 4 18.91 17.33 8.31
N ASP A 5 18.44 18.42 7.73
CA ASP A 5 17.12 18.50 7.09
C ASP A 5 17.12 17.54 5.88
N ARG A 6 16.87 16.27 6.15
CA ARG A 6 16.87 15.18 5.16
C ARG A 6 15.74 15.31 4.14
N ARG A 7 14.77 16.23 4.37
CA ARG A 7 13.62 16.49 3.50
C ARG A 7 14.01 17.08 2.13
N LYS A 8 15.15 17.75 2.02
CA LYS A 8 15.58 18.40 0.77
C LYS A 8 16.29 17.48 -0.23
N GLN A 9 16.53 16.22 0.10
CA GLN A 9 17.35 15.32 -0.72
C GLN A 9 16.58 14.63 -1.85
N TYR A 10 15.24 14.55 -1.76
CA TYR A 10 14.43 13.85 -2.75
C TYR A 10 13.59 14.85 -3.57
N LYS A 11 14.17 15.38 -4.65
CA LYS A 11 13.51 16.35 -5.55
C LYS A 11 12.69 15.70 -6.69
N LYS A 12 12.64 14.38 -6.78
CA LYS A 12 11.87 13.68 -7.82
C LYS A 12 10.70 12.96 -7.19
N SER A 13 9.51 13.17 -7.74
CA SER A 13 8.32 12.38 -7.44
C SER A 13 8.61 10.88 -7.58
N THR A 14 8.24 10.07 -6.58
CA THR A 14 8.35 8.62 -6.66
C THR A 14 7.31 8.02 -7.61
N ALA A 15 6.22 8.73 -7.92
CA ALA A 15 5.18 8.28 -8.82
C ALA A 15 5.47 8.68 -10.28
N SER A 16 4.96 7.86 -11.22
CA SER A 16 5.00 8.11 -12.66
C SER A 16 3.66 8.67 -13.13
N GLU A 17 3.64 9.76 -13.91
CA GLU A 17 2.41 10.32 -14.51
C GLU A 17 1.65 9.28 -15.35
N ARG A 18 2.38 8.38 -16.03
CA ARG A 18 1.77 7.29 -16.80
C ARG A 18 0.97 6.34 -15.90
N GLU A 19 1.53 5.95 -14.76
CA GLU A 19 0.86 5.08 -13.78
C GLU A 19 -0.37 5.78 -13.19
N ILE A 20 -0.24 7.04 -12.78
CA ILE A 20 -1.35 7.85 -12.27
C ILE A 20 -2.50 7.91 -13.29
N THR A 21 -2.19 8.21 -14.57
CA THR A 21 -3.20 8.26 -15.63
C THR A 21 -3.86 6.90 -15.86
N HIS A 22 -3.09 5.82 -15.82
CA HIS A 22 -3.60 4.47 -15.97
C HIS A 22 -4.59 4.12 -14.86
N PHE A 23 -4.21 4.27 -13.57
CA PHE A 23 -5.09 4.01 -12.44
C PHE A 23 -6.31 4.92 -12.42
N ALA A 24 -6.17 6.19 -12.85
CA ALA A 24 -7.29 7.10 -12.98
C ALA A 24 -8.37 6.58 -13.94
N SER A 25 -7.96 5.96 -15.06
CA SER A 25 -8.89 5.41 -16.04
C SER A 25 -9.68 4.20 -15.53
N LEU A 26 -9.17 3.49 -14.53
CA LEU A 26 -9.80 2.31 -13.93
C LEU A 26 -10.55 2.61 -12.63
N SER A 27 -10.47 3.84 -12.14
CA SER A 27 -10.93 4.20 -10.77
C SER A 27 -12.39 3.87 -10.48
N SER A 28 -13.28 3.93 -11.49
CA SER A 28 -14.70 3.59 -11.31
C SER A 28 -14.95 2.11 -10.97
N ASP A 29 -13.99 1.25 -11.24
CA ASP A 29 -14.11 -0.20 -11.10
C ASP A 29 -13.67 -0.74 -9.72
N TRP A 30 -13.11 0.12 -8.84
CA TRP A 30 -12.55 -0.34 -7.56
C TRP A 30 -13.48 -1.27 -6.75
N TRP A 31 -14.77 -1.01 -6.73
CA TRP A 31 -15.75 -1.77 -5.95
C TRP A 31 -16.60 -2.71 -6.80
N ASN A 32 -16.23 -2.90 -8.06
CA ASN A 32 -16.85 -3.89 -8.94
C ASN A 32 -16.09 -5.23 -8.82
N GLU A 33 -16.66 -6.19 -8.09
CA GLU A 33 -16.03 -7.50 -7.87
C GLU A 33 -15.78 -8.30 -9.16
N ASN A 34 -16.47 -7.96 -10.24
CA ASN A 34 -16.29 -8.56 -11.57
C ASN A 34 -15.53 -7.63 -12.54
N GLY A 35 -15.02 -6.50 -12.07
CA GLY A 35 -14.32 -5.51 -12.86
C GLY A 35 -12.81 -5.71 -12.92
N SER A 36 -12.12 -4.63 -13.26
CA SER A 36 -10.67 -4.59 -13.44
C SER A 36 -9.87 -4.99 -12.19
N PHE A 37 -10.46 -4.89 -11.01
CA PHE A 37 -9.84 -5.23 -9.72
C PHE A 37 -10.39 -6.53 -9.10
N SER A 38 -11.05 -7.39 -9.88
CA SER A 38 -11.64 -8.65 -9.41
C SER A 38 -10.63 -9.56 -8.70
N SER A 39 -9.39 -9.62 -9.17
CA SER A 39 -8.31 -10.38 -8.53
C SER A 39 -7.96 -9.86 -7.14
N LEU A 40 -8.01 -8.54 -6.94
CA LEU A 40 -7.79 -7.93 -5.61
C LEU A 40 -8.92 -8.30 -4.65
N HIS A 41 -10.18 -8.29 -5.09
CA HIS A 41 -11.31 -8.74 -4.28
C HIS A 41 -11.16 -10.20 -3.86
N GLN A 42 -10.70 -11.08 -4.74
CA GLN A 42 -10.49 -12.50 -4.43
C GLN A 42 -9.38 -12.74 -3.42
N ILE A 43 -8.27 -11.99 -3.48
CA ILE A 43 -7.13 -12.17 -2.56
C ILE A 43 -7.31 -11.41 -1.24
N ASN A 44 -8.13 -10.39 -1.19
CA ASN A 44 -8.29 -9.51 -0.04
C ASN A 44 -8.65 -10.22 1.28
N PRO A 45 -9.53 -11.24 1.31
CA PRO A 45 -9.81 -11.97 2.55
C PRO A 45 -8.56 -12.60 3.18
N ILE A 46 -7.65 -13.12 2.35
CA ILE A 46 -6.38 -13.70 2.80
C ILE A 46 -5.44 -12.61 3.31
N ARG A 47 -5.32 -11.50 2.58
CA ARG A 47 -4.52 -10.33 2.98
C ARG A 47 -4.97 -9.75 4.32
N LEU A 48 -6.27 -9.57 4.49
CA LEU A 48 -6.86 -9.03 5.73
C LEU A 48 -6.69 -9.97 6.92
N LYS A 49 -6.82 -11.28 6.70
CA LYS A 49 -6.53 -12.26 7.75
C LYS A 49 -5.07 -12.16 8.19
N TYR A 50 -4.13 -12.17 7.24
CA TYR A 50 -2.71 -12.03 7.51
C TYR A 50 -2.39 -10.71 8.24
N LEU A 51 -2.89 -9.57 7.74
CA LEU A 51 -2.71 -8.27 8.39
C LEU A 51 -3.19 -8.28 9.84
N LYS A 52 -4.40 -8.77 10.08
CA LYS A 52 -4.96 -8.85 11.42
C LYS A 52 -4.07 -9.70 12.33
N GLU A 53 -3.66 -10.88 11.88
CA GLU A 53 -2.83 -11.82 12.65
C GLU A 53 -1.47 -11.17 12.97
N GLN A 54 -0.76 -10.62 11.99
CA GLN A 54 0.55 -10.00 12.18
C GLN A 54 0.48 -8.75 13.08
N ILE A 55 -0.51 -7.89 12.90
CA ILE A 55 -0.68 -6.69 13.73
C ILE A 55 -1.00 -7.09 15.16
N CYS A 56 -1.94 -8.02 15.37
CA CYS A 56 -2.30 -8.47 16.73
C CYS A 56 -1.12 -9.14 17.43
N GLU A 57 -0.35 -9.97 16.75
CA GLU A 57 0.83 -10.62 17.31
C GLU A 57 1.90 -9.59 17.67
N TYR A 58 2.24 -8.68 16.76
CA TYR A 58 3.28 -7.68 16.97
C TYR A 58 2.97 -6.73 18.15
N PHE A 59 1.73 -6.26 18.26
CA PHE A 59 1.28 -5.36 19.33
C PHE A 59 0.71 -6.08 20.55
N GLN A 60 0.76 -7.43 20.58
CA GLN A 60 0.24 -8.27 21.67
C GLN A 60 -1.25 -8.00 21.97
N LEU A 61 -2.06 -7.87 20.93
CA LEU A 61 -3.50 -7.60 21.02
C LEU A 61 -4.30 -8.90 21.00
N ASP A 62 -5.47 -8.89 21.67
CA ASP A 62 -6.41 -10.00 21.59
C ASP A 62 -7.15 -10.01 20.24
N GLY A 63 -6.65 -10.82 19.31
CA GLY A 63 -7.24 -10.99 17.98
C GLY A 63 -8.65 -11.58 17.96
N THR A 64 -9.17 -12.08 19.09
CA THR A 64 -10.55 -12.60 19.22
C THR A 64 -11.57 -11.51 19.53
N ASN A 65 -11.12 -10.32 19.92
CA ASN A 65 -11.97 -9.17 20.18
C ASN A 65 -12.72 -8.75 18.90
N MET A 66 -13.90 -8.15 19.05
CA MET A 66 -14.68 -7.61 17.94
C MET A 66 -13.97 -6.43 17.25
N HIS A 67 -13.22 -5.63 18.01
CA HIS A 67 -12.42 -4.51 17.51
C HIS A 67 -10.96 -4.65 17.95
N PRO A 68 -10.23 -5.64 17.41
CA PRO A 68 -8.89 -6.00 17.89
C PRO A 68 -7.85 -4.91 17.61
N LEU A 69 -8.09 -4.03 16.64
CA LEU A 69 -7.16 -2.96 16.24
C LEU A 69 -7.50 -1.60 16.86
N LYS A 70 -8.42 -1.57 17.83
CA LYS A 70 -8.83 -0.32 18.49
C LYS A 70 -7.63 0.35 19.18
N GLY A 71 -7.45 1.64 18.86
CA GLY A 71 -6.38 2.46 19.43
C GLY A 71 -5.12 2.52 18.56
N LEU A 72 -5.03 1.72 17.50
CA LEU A 72 -3.96 1.84 16.53
C LEU A 72 -4.30 2.86 15.45
N SER A 73 -3.29 3.66 15.05
CA SER A 73 -3.31 4.50 13.86
C SER A 73 -2.60 3.76 12.71
N ILE A 74 -3.30 3.60 11.60
CA ILE A 74 -2.81 2.83 10.44
C ILE A 74 -2.83 3.70 9.19
N LEU A 75 -1.71 3.74 8.46
CA LEU A 75 -1.59 4.37 7.16
C LEU A 75 -1.59 3.30 6.07
N ASP A 76 -2.45 3.47 5.07
CA ASP A 76 -2.45 2.67 3.83
C ASP A 76 -1.92 3.52 2.68
N VAL A 77 -0.71 3.20 2.21
CA VAL A 77 -0.01 3.90 1.13
C VAL A 77 -0.31 3.23 -0.20
N GLY A 78 -0.86 3.99 -1.14
CA GLY A 78 -1.42 3.46 -2.37
C GLY A 78 -2.77 2.78 -2.13
N CYS A 79 -3.62 3.42 -1.30
CA CYS A 79 -4.87 2.83 -0.81
C CYS A 79 -5.91 2.55 -1.91
N GLY A 80 -5.73 3.07 -3.12
CA GLY A 80 -6.67 2.92 -4.22
C GLY A 80 -8.08 3.35 -3.85
N GLY A 81 -9.06 2.50 -4.10
CA GLY A 81 -10.47 2.71 -3.73
C GLY A 81 -10.80 2.40 -2.27
N GLY A 82 -9.82 2.07 -1.40
CA GLY A 82 -10.03 1.83 0.02
C GLY A 82 -10.34 0.37 0.39
N LEU A 83 -10.00 -0.60 -0.46
CA LEU A 83 -10.30 -2.03 -0.24
C LEU A 83 -9.66 -2.61 1.02
N ILE A 84 -8.52 -2.09 1.47
CA ILE A 84 -7.84 -2.47 2.72
C ILE A 84 -8.28 -1.55 3.86
N CYS A 85 -8.42 -0.25 3.61
CA CYS A 85 -8.79 0.75 4.61
C CYS A 85 -10.10 0.40 5.32
N GLU A 86 -11.16 0.09 4.58
CA GLU A 86 -12.49 -0.11 5.17
C GLU A 86 -12.59 -1.32 6.10
N PRO A 87 -12.09 -2.52 5.75
CA PRO A 87 -12.08 -3.64 6.67
C PRO A 87 -11.27 -3.38 7.95
N LEU A 88 -10.14 -2.68 7.85
CA LEU A 88 -9.33 -2.35 9.02
C LEU A 88 -10.01 -1.32 9.92
N ALA A 89 -10.75 -0.36 9.34
CA ALA A 89 -11.59 0.56 10.11
C ALA A 89 -12.69 -0.19 10.87
N ARG A 90 -13.33 -1.20 10.25
CA ARG A 90 -14.31 -2.07 10.92
C ARG A 90 -13.70 -2.88 12.06
N LEU A 91 -12.42 -3.19 12.01
CA LEU A 91 -11.68 -3.83 13.10
C LEU A 91 -11.26 -2.83 14.21
N GLY A 92 -11.64 -1.55 14.08
CA GLY A 92 -11.52 -0.53 15.13
C GLY A 92 -10.29 0.36 15.03
N ALA A 93 -9.45 0.23 14.00
CA ALA A 93 -8.31 1.12 13.80
C ALA A 93 -8.74 2.51 13.30
N SER A 94 -7.96 3.53 13.65
CA SER A 94 -8.02 4.84 12.98
C SER A 94 -7.22 4.76 11.69
N ILE A 95 -7.90 4.96 10.55
CA ILE A 95 -7.31 4.73 9.23
C ILE A 95 -7.10 6.03 8.49
N THR A 96 -5.91 6.17 7.93
CA THR A 96 -5.58 7.17 6.91
C THR A 96 -5.17 6.44 5.64
N GLY A 97 -5.76 6.78 4.50
CA GLY A 97 -5.37 6.28 3.18
C GLY A 97 -4.76 7.39 2.33
N ILE A 98 -3.63 7.12 1.69
CA ILE A 98 -3.04 8.04 0.72
C ILE A 98 -2.86 7.36 -0.63
N ASP A 99 -3.12 8.11 -1.72
CA ASP A 99 -2.93 7.63 -3.09
C ASP A 99 -2.54 8.80 -4.01
N ALA A 100 -1.64 8.52 -4.96
CA ALA A 100 -1.19 9.49 -5.95
C ALA A 100 -2.32 9.89 -6.93
N THR A 101 -3.31 9.00 -7.12
CA THR A 101 -4.39 9.16 -8.10
C THR A 101 -5.61 9.81 -7.45
N TYR A 102 -5.91 11.04 -7.84
CA TYR A 102 -7.04 11.81 -7.30
C TYR A 102 -8.38 11.08 -7.45
N GLN A 103 -8.62 10.43 -8.58
CA GLN A 103 -9.85 9.68 -8.86
C GLN A 103 -10.06 8.52 -7.90
N ASN A 104 -8.98 7.83 -7.49
CA ASN A 104 -9.04 6.77 -6.49
C ASN A 104 -9.54 7.31 -5.15
N ILE A 105 -9.01 8.45 -4.72
CA ILE A 105 -9.41 9.12 -3.47
C ILE A 105 -10.88 9.54 -3.49
N ILE A 106 -11.40 10.03 -4.64
CA ILE A 106 -12.83 10.34 -4.77
C ILE A 106 -13.67 9.07 -4.55
N VAL A 107 -13.30 7.96 -5.17
CA VAL A 107 -14.01 6.69 -5.04
C VAL A 107 -13.96 6.18 -3.60
N ALA A 108 -12.78 6.18 -2.98
CA ALA A 108 -12.58 5.75 -1.60
C ALA A 108 -13.44 6.57 -0.61
N LYS A 109 -13.40 7.91 -0.70
CA LYS A 109 -14.23 8.79 0.13
C LYS A 109 -15.72 8.56 -0.05
N LYS A 110 -16.17 8.39 -1.30
CA LYS A 110 -17.58 8.14 -1.60
C LYS A 110 -18.05 6.81 -1.00
N HIS A 111 -17.27 5.75 -1.16
CA HIS A 111 -17.65 4.41 -0.68
C HIS A 111 -17.62 4.35 0.84
N SER A 112 -16.57 4.84 1.50
CA SER A 112 -16.49 4.85 2.97
C SER A 112 -17.62 5.67 3.60
N ALA A 113 -18.02 6.81 3.00
CA ALA A 113 -19.17 7.60 3.44
C ALA A 113 -20.50 6.82 3.32
N GLN A 114 -20.69 6.06 2.23
CA GLN A 114 -21.86 5.18 2.07
C GLN A 114 -21.88 4.08 3.13
N MET A 115 -20.71 3.56 3.50
CA MET A 115 -20.56 2.54 4.55
C MET A 115 -20.55 3.12 5.96
N LYS A 116 -20.64 4.45 6.11
CA LYS A 116 -20.60 5.17 7.40
C LYS A 116 -19.32 4.88 8.19
N LEU A 117 -18.20 4.79 7.48
CA LEU A 117 -16.87 4.61 8.06
C LEU A 117 -16.16 5.97 8.12
N ASP A 118 -15.55 6.25 9.26
CA ASP A 118 -14.71 7.44 9.46
C ASP A 118 -13.27 7.08 9.07
N ILE A 119 -12.89 7.46 7.84
CA ILE A 119 -11.58 7.19 7.25
C ILE A 119 -11.09 8.47 6.58
N GLU A 120 -9.88 8.86 6.90
CA GLU A 120 -9.24 10.00 6.25
C GLU A 120 -8.56 9.56 4.95
N TYR A 121 -8.80 10.30 3.86
CA TYR A 121 -8.17 10.01 2.57
C TYR A 121 -7.55 11.27 1.97
N TYR A 122 -6.28 11.17 1.53
CA TYR A 122 -5.54 12.29 0.95
C TYR A 122 -4.95 11.90 -0.41
N ASN A 123 -5.08 12.82 -1.38
CA ASN A 123 -4.38 12.68 -2.65
C ASN A 123 -2.98 13.27 -2.51
N THR A 124 -2.03 12.41 -2.19
CA THR A 124 -0.63 12.79 -1.95
C THR A 124 0.29 11.61 -2.14
N LEU A 125 1.57 11.88 -2.26
CA LEU A 125 2.65 10.89 -2.22
C LEU A 125 3.22 10.78 -0.81
N PRO A 126 3.86 9.65 -0.45
CA PRO A 126 4.48 9.49 0.88
C PRO A 126 5.51 10.59 1.20
N GLU A 127 6.31 11.00 0.21
CA GLU A 127 7.34 12.02 0.37
C GLU A 127 6.80 13.44 0.57
N ASP A 128 5.55 13.68 0.18
CA ASP A 128 4.86 14.98 0.27
C ASP A 128 3.82 15.03 1.41
N PHE A 129 3.66 13.93 2.16
CA PHE A 129 2.68 13.83 3.23
C PHE A 129 3.26 14.30 4.57
N ASP A 130 3.36 15.61 4.76
CA ASP A 130 3.98 16.23 5.95
C ASP A 130 3.24 15.93 7.27
N GLU A 131 1.91 15.78 7.23
CA GLU A 131 1.08 15.51 8.42
C GLU A 131 1.31 14.10 8.99
N GLY A 132 1.88 13.19 8.18
CA GLY A 132 2.11 11.80 8.55
C GLY A 132 3.39 11.53 9.34
N PHE A 133 4.27 12.52 9.55
CA PHE A 133 5.58 12.25 10.17
C PHE A 133 5.46 11.67 11.58
N SER A 134 6.02 10.45 11.76
CA SER A 134 6.06 9.73 13.05
C SER A 134 4.68 9.55 13.73
N SER A 135 3.61 9.39 12.93
CA SER A 135 2.22 9.43 13.42
C SER A 135 1.55 8.07 13.47
N PHE A 136 2.06 7.07 12.72
CA PHE A 136 1.36 5.80 12.55
C PHE A 136 2.00 4.65 13.30
N ASP A 137 1.17 3.81 13.92
CA ASP A 137 1.60 2.56 14.55
C ASP A 137 1.88 1.50 13.49
N VAL A 138 1.08 1.47 12.42
CA VAL A 138 1.22 0.54 11.29
C VAL A 138 1.21 1.31 9.98
N LEU A 139 2.05 0.90 9.05
CA LEU A 139 2.02 1.34 7.66
C LEU A 139 1.88 0.12 6.76
N ILE A 140 0.94 0.20 5.82
CA ILE A 140 0.69 -0.83 4.81
C ILE A 140 1.02 -0.25 3.44
N ASN A 141 1.70 -1.02 2.59
CA ASN A 141 1.83 -0.71 1.17
C ASN A 141 1.78 -2.03 0.38
N PHE A 142 0.66 -2.28 -0.27
CA PHE A 142 0.43 -3.49 -1.04
C PHE A 142 0.42 -3.20 -2.54
N GLU A 143 1.29 -3.88 -3.29
CA GLU A 143 1.41 -3.75 -4.75
C GLU A 143 1.66 -2.30 -5.20
N VAL A 144 2.50 -1.55 -4.48
CA VAL A 144 2.87 -0.16 -4.80
C VAL A 144 4.31 -0.06 -5.28
N ILE A 145 5.20 -0.84 -4.67
CA ILE A 145 6.66 -0.71 -4.85
C ILE A 145 7.09 -0.89 -6.31
N GLU A 146 6.44 -1.77 -7.06
CA GLU A 146 6.70 -2.00 -8.49
C GLU A 146 6.31 -0.83 -9.40
N HIS A 147 5.48 0.09 -8.89
CA HIS A 147 5.01 1.26 -9.63
C HIS A 147 5.83 2.53 -9.33
N VAL A 148 6.70 2.51 -8.31
CA VAL A 148 7.51 3.68 -7.97
C VAL A 148 8.78 3.78 -8.83
N GLN A 149 9.26 5.00 -9.01
CA GLN A 149 10.49 5.28 -9.77
C GLN A 149 11.75 5.13 -8.93
N ASP A 150 11.68 5.45 -7.64
CA ASP A 150 12.78 5.39 -6.68
C ASP A 150 12.32 4.66 -5.42
N VAL A 151 12.66 3.38 -5.34
CA VAL A 151 12.26 2.50 -4.21
C VAL A 151 12.92 2.95 -2.90
N SER A 152 14.18 3.39 -2.93
CA SER A 152 14.87 3.87 -1.73
C SER A 152 14.18 5.11 -1.15
N ALA A 153 13.88 6.10 -1.99
CA ALA A 153 13.18 7.32 -1.58
C ALA A 153 11.79 7.00 -1.01
N PHE A 154 11.04 6.14 -1.69
CA PHE A 154 9.72 5.68 -1.24
C PHE A 154 9.77 4.99 0.13
N MET A 155 10.65 4.00 0.30
CA MET A 155 10.78 3.26 1.55
C MET A 155 11.23 4.16 2.70
N PHE A 156 12.13 5.12 2.42
CA PHE A 156 12.55 6.09 3.42
C PHE A 156 11.40 7.03 3.83
N ALA A 157 10.61 7.51 2.88
CA ALA A 157 9.43 8.33 3.16
C ALA A 157 8.41 7.55 4.00
N CYS A 158 8.11 6.30 3.64
CA CYS A 158 7.25 5.41 4.41
C CYS A 158 7.76 5.21 5.84
N ASN A 159 9.07 4.93 6.02
CA ASN A 159 9.63 4.72 7.35
C ASN A 159 9.54 5.97 8.23
N ASN A 160 9.66 7.17 7.66
CA ASN A 160 9.55 8.43 8.42
C ASN A 160 8.14 8.68 8.98
N MET A 161 7.11 8.05 8.44
CA MET A 161 5.73 8.16 8.91
C MET A 161 5.41 7.20 10.06
N LEU A 162 6.23 6.17 10.26
CA LEU A 162 6.08 5.24 11.37
C LEU A 162 6.56 5.86 12.68
N LYS A 163 5.81 5.59 13.75
CA LYS A 163 6.28 5.79 15.13
C LYS A 163 7.51 4.93 15.41
N PRO A 164 8.34 5.29 16.39
CA PRO A 164 9.37 4.39 16.90
C PRO A 164 8.75 3.04 17.29
N LYS A 165 9.30 1.93 16.78
CA LYS A 165 8.74 0.58 16.90
C LYS A 165 7.40 0.38 16.18
N GLY A 166 7.08 1.19 15.17
CA GLY A 166 5.94 0.94 14.29
C GLY A 166 6.20 -0.27 13.37
N LEU A 167 5.12 -0.88 12.90
CA LEU A 167 5.16 -2.03 12.00
C LEU A 167 4.89 -1.59 10.56
N MET A 168 5.75 -2.00 9.62
CA MET A 168 5.47 -1.89 8.17
C MET A 168 5.10 -3.25 7.62
N VAL A 169 3.99 -3.33 6.90
CA VAL A 169 3.59 -4.53 6.15
C VAL A 169 3.53 -4.18 4.67
N SER A 170 4.37 -4.85 3.89
CA SER A 170 4.54 -4.57 2.47
C SER A 170 4.34 -5.81 1.64
N SER A 171 3.72 -5.69 0.48
CA SER A 171 3.73 -6.72 -0.56
C SER A 171 4.16 -6.14 -1.89
N THR A 172 4.81 -6.97 -2.69
CA THR A 172 5.19 -6.64 -4.08
C THR A 172 5.33 -7.93 -4.88
N LEU A 173 5.25 -7.81 -6.19
CA LEU A 173 5.41 -8.95 -7.07
C LEU A 173 6.87 -9.44 -7.10
N ASN A 174 7.06 -10.72 -6.80
CA ASN A 174 8.39 -11.34 -6.83
C ASN A 174 8.88 -11.53 -8.27
N ARG A 175 10.13 -11.13 -8.55
CA ARG A 175 10.79 -11.32 -9.84
C ARG A 175 11.30 -12.76 -10.00
N THR A 176 10.39 -13.69 -10.30
CA THR A 176 10.70 -15.08 -10.62
C THR A 176 10.34 -15.42 -12.06
N LEU A 177 10.95 -16.48 -12.60
CA LEU A 177 10.56 -17.01 -13.91
C LEU A 177 9.10 -17.47 -13.90
N LYS A 178 8.62 -17.99 -12.77
CA LYS A 178 7.22 -18.38 -12.57
C LYS A 178 6.28 -17.19 -12.62
N SER A 179 6.61 -16.08 -11.93
CA SER A 179 5.82 -14.84 -11.99
C SER A 179 5.87 -14.20 -13.38
N PHE A 180 7.00 -14.30 -14.08
CA PHE A 180 7.12 -13.86 -15.48
C PHE A 180 6.20 -14.66 -16.41
N ILE A 181 6.20 -16.00 -16.28
CA ILE A 181 5.32 -16.87 -17.07
C ILE A 181 3.86 -16.64 -16.67
N GLN A 182 3.56 -16.52 -15.39
CA GLN A 182 2.20 -16.21 -14.90
C GLN A 182 1.74 -14.83 -15.36
N ALA A 183 2.58 -13.79 -15.26
CA ALA A 183 2.27 -12.46 -15.78
C ALA A 183 2.08 -12.48 -17.32
N LYS A 184 2.84 -13.30 -18.04
CA LYS A 184 2.72 -13.47 -19.49
C LYS A 184 1.50 -14.31 -19.88
N LEU A 185 1.23 -15.41 -19.16
CA LEU A 185 0.03 -16.24 -19.35
C LEU A 185 -1.24 -15.51 -18.86
N LEU A 186 -1.17 -14.79 -17.72
CA LEU A 186 -2.24 -13.90 -17.29
C LEU A 186 -2.43 -12.75 -18.27
N ALA A 187 -1.36 -12.18 -18.83
CA ALA A 187 -1.47 -11.22 -19.91
C ALA A 187 -2.13 -11.82 -21.16
N GLU A 188 -1.84 -13.05 -21.54
CA GLU A 188 -2.45 -13.72 -22.68
C GLU A 188 -3.90 -14.20 -22.40
N PHE A 189 -4.23 -14.58 -21.15
CA PHE A 189 -5.57 -15.00 -20.74
C PHE A 189 -6.46 -13.84 -20.28
N ILE A 190 -5.87 -12.77 -19.75
CA ILE A 190 -6.53 -11.54 -19.28
C ILE A 190 -6.38 -10.41 -20.32
N LEU A 191 -5.76 -10.66 -21.46
CA LEU A 191 -5.49 -9.68 -22.54
C LEU A 191 -6.73 -9.04 -23.17
N SER A 192 -7.93 -9.42 -22.74
CA SER A 192 -9.11 -8.61 -22.97
C SER A 192 -9.33 -7.50 -21.92
N TRP A 193 -8.55 -7.48 -20.79
CA TRP A 193 -8.85 -6.65 -19.61
C TRP A 193 -7.73 -5.71 -19.14
N ILE A 194 -6.47 -5.98 -19.50
CA ILE A 194 -5.33 -5.13 -19.10
C ILE A 194 -4.54 -4.70 -20.35
N PRO A 195 -4.37 -3.40 -20.60
CA PRO A 195 -3.57 -2.92 -21.72
C PRO A 195 -2.12 -3.42 -21.65
N PHE A 196 -1.56 -3.78 -22.80
CA PHE A 196 -0.17 -4.20 -22.95
C PHE A 196 0.79 -3.21 -22.28
N GLY A 197 1.68 -3.69 -21.40
CA GLY A 197 2.77 -2.88 -20.83
C GLY A 197 2.50 -2.33 -19.42
N THR A 198 1.47 -2.81 -18.71
CA THR A 198 1.13 -2.35 -17.35
C THR A 198 2.14 -2.82 -16.30
N HIS A 199 2.79 -3.97 -16.51
CA HIS A 199 3.80 -4.49 -15.58
C HIS A 199 5.13 -4.67 -16.30
N ASP A 200 6.08 -3.76 -16.05
CA ASP A 200 7.48 -3.99 -16.41
C ASP A 200 8.10 -4.96 -15.40
N TRP A 201 8.24 -6.25 -15.81
CA TRP A 201 8.86 -7.29 -15.01
C TRP A 201 10.23 -6.90 -14.42
N ARG A 202 10.94 -5.95 -15.05
CA ARG A 202 12.22 -5.43 -14.56
C ARG A 202 12.09 -4.66 -13.25
N LYS A 203 10.89 -4.15 -12.95
CA LYS A 203 10.58 -3.43 -11.71
C LYS A 203 10.18 -4.35 -10.56
N PHE A 204 9.92 -5.63 -10.81
CA PHE A 204 9.65 -6.61 -9.75
C PHE A 204 10.89 -6.84 -8.93
N LEU A 205 10.75 -6.92 -7.62
CA LEU A 205 11.86 -7.09 -6.68
C LEU A 205 11.98 -8.56 -6.23
N ARG A 206 13.21 -9.03 -6.12
CA ARG A 206 13.47 -10.28 -5.39
C ARG A 206 13.44 -10.01 -3.89
N PRO A 207 13.07 -11.00 -3.05
CA PRO A 207 13.08 -10.82 -1.59
C PRO A 207 14.42 -10.30 -1.06
N SER A 208 15.54 -10.78 -1.62
CA SER A 208 16.88 -10.32 -1.24
C SER A 208 17.20 -8.87 -1.64
N GLU A 209 16.59 -8.36 -2.72
CA GLU A 209 16.71 -6.96 -3.15
C GLU A 209 15.84 -6.06 -2.26
N PHE A 210 14.63 -6.50 -1.99
CA PHE A 210 13.72 -5.79 -1.10
C PHE A 210 14.27 -5.71 0.33
N GLY A 211 14.85 -6.82 0.83
CA GLY A 211 15.52 -6.85 2.13
C GLY A 211 16.64 -5.82 2.29
N LYS A 212 17.37 -5.48 1.21
CA LYS A 212 18.37 -4.40 1.25
C LYS A 212 17.74 -3.03 1.47
N TYR A 213 16.64 -2.71 0.76
CA TYR A 213 15.93 -1.44 0.96
C TYR A 213 15.38 -1.30 2.38
N ILE A 214 14.86 -2.40 2.96
CA ILE A 214 14.40 -2.45 4.35
C ILE A 214 15.57 -2.09 5.30
N GLN A 215 16.75 -2.71 5.12
CA GLN A 215 17.93 -2.45 5.96
C GLN A 215 18.49 -1.04 5.78
N GLU A 216 18.51 -0.52 4.54
CA GLU A 216 18.98 0.85 4.23
C GLU A 216 18.11 1.91 4.95
N CYS A 217 16.83 1.63 5.13
CA CYS A 217 15.92 2.48 5.91
C CYS A 217 16.04 2.29 7.43
N GLY A 218 16.88 1.38 7.91
CA GLY A 218 17.06 1.10 9.34
C GLY A 218 15.95 0.21 9.95
N MET A 219 15.14 -0.43 9.12
CA MET A 219 14.12 -1.38 9.54
C MET A 219 14.70 -2.78 9.67
N ILE A 220 14.07 -3.61 10.48
CA ILE A 220 14.42 -5.01 10.71
C ILE A 220 13.26 -5.89 10.23
N PRO A 221 13.48 -6.81 9.25
CA PRO A 221 12.43 -7.74 8.86
C PRO A 221 12.10 -8.68 10.01
N VAL A 222 10.80 -8.88 10.29
CA VAL A 222 10.30 -9.78 11.33
C VAL A 222 9.65 -11.03 10.72
N ASP A 223 9.14 -10.94 9.50
CA ASP A 223 8.59 -12.04 8.72
C ASP A 223 8.78 -11.77 7.21
N VAL A 224 8.91 -12.85 6.37
CA VAL A 224 9.10 -12.73 4.90
C VAL A 224 8.36 -13.85 4.16
#